data_551066e0119c4a743124655a24c217f4
#
_entry.id   551066e0119c4a743124655a24c217f4
#
_cell.length_a   1.000
_cell.length_b   1.000
_cell.length_c   1.000
_cell.angle_alpha   90.00
_cell.angle_beta   90.00
_cell.angle_gamma   90.00
#
_symmetry.space_group_name_H-M   'P 1'
#
loop_
_entity.id
_entity.type
_entity.pdbx_description
1 polymer ?
#
loop_
_entity_poly.entity_id
_entity_poly.type
_entity_poly.pdbx_seq_one_letter_code
_entity_poly.pdbx_strand_id
1 'polypeptide(L)'
;MAVAASALATTASAADMPVPATNYTPPAYRPVIYDWTGIYIGAHVGGAWMNDVVTTTTTSILQPAGTATKVDPMGVAGGVQAGVNFQFSPVVVGFEGTWTWTSLTGTQITPSPLAGAFSQSSTSAAPYLATAAGRIGFAANDFLFYAKGGGAWMRVDYTQAVAAGPVFSLQTLNDNRSGYVVGVGGEFGMTENLSAKLEYDYLGFGTKTYTFANLSAPVGGVNTPFALPVSWKSSLQMVTVGMNYRFNWGGGGAVVTK
;
A
#
# COMPACT_ATOMS: atom_id res chain seq x y z
N MET A 1 46.96 -98.97 -11.47
CA MET A 1 46.58 -98.18 -12.70
C MET A 1 45.79 -97.00 -12.27
N ALA A 2 46.37 -95.84 -12.32
CA ALA A 2 45.67 -94.58 -11.99
C ALA A 2 45.52 -93.77 -13.30
N VAL A 3 44.26 -93.48 -13.61
CA VAL A 3 43.93 -92.67 -14.80
C VAL A 3 43.77 -91.20 -14.32
N ALA A 4 44.62 -90.34 -14.76
CA ALA A 4 44.53 -88.91 -14.48
C ALA A 4 43.60 -88.26 -15.52
N ALA A 5 42.54 -87.63 -15.03
CA ALA A 5 41.62 -86.79 -15.81
C ALA A 5 42.11 -85.34 -15.78
N SER A 6 42.60 -84.83 -16.87
CA SER A 6 42.99 -83.44 -17.08
C SER A 6 41.72 -82.59 -17.43
N ALA A 7 41.35 -81.69 -16.61
CA ALA A 7 40.27 -80.70 -16.88
C ALA A 7 40.86 -79.50 -17.63
N LEU A 8 40.40 -79.30 -18.86
CA LEU A 8 40.67 -78.06 -19.66
C LEU A 8 39.78 -76.90 -19.11
N ALA A 9 40.41 -75.94 -18.48
CA ALA A 9 39.77 -74.68 -18.17
C ALA A 9 39.78 -73.75 -19.37
N THR A 10 38.61 -73.50 -19.94
CA THR A 10 38.42 -72.45 -20.98
C THR A 10 38.24 -71.15 -20.29
N THR A 11 39.16 -70.21 -20.45
CA THR A 11 39.04 -68.82 -20.06
C THR A 11 38.05 -68.13 -20.99
N ALA A 12 36.86 -67.81 -20.48
CA ALA A 12 35.92 -66.89 -21.16
C ALA A 12 36.46 -65.44 -21.08
N SER A 13 37.00 -64.95 -22.21
CA SER A 13 37.34 -63.54 -22.39
C SER A 13 36.02 -62.76 -22.63
N ALA A 14 35.52 -62.10 -21.64
CA ALA A 14 34.45 -61.11 -21.81
C ALA A 14 35.04 -59.93 -22.60
N ALA A 15 34.62 -59.78 -23.83
CA ALA A 15 34.97 -58.63 -24.65
C ALA A 15 34.34 -57.37 -24.00
N ASP A 16 35.19 -56.57 -23.39
CA ASP A 16 34.83 -55.24 -22.88
C ASP A 16 34.62 -54.34 -24.13
N MET A 17 33.36 -54.25 -24.57
CA MET A 17 33.00 -53.30 -25.61
C MET A 17 33.05 -51.88 -25.04
N PRO A 18 33.89 -50.99 -25.59
CA PRO A 18 33.87 -49.58 -25.11
C PRO A 18 32.49 -49.01 -25.34
N VAL A 19 31.79 -48.69 -24.24
CA VAL A 19 30.53 -47.97 -24.28
C VAL A 19 30.83 -46.61 -24.93
N PRO A 20 30.18 -46.23 -26.05
CA PRO A 20 30.40 -44.91 -26.64
C PRO A 20 30.12 -43.88 -25.55
N ALA A 21 31.12 -43.07 -25.20
CA ALA A 21 30.91 -41.94 -24.31
C ALA A 21 29.89 -40.99 -24.97
N THR A 22 28.64 -41.14 -24.61
CA THR A 22 27.66 -40.12 -24.96
C THR A 22 28.11 -38.85 -24.24
N ASN A 23 28.61 -37.90 -25.03
CA ASN A 23 28.86 -36.55 -24.52
C ASN A 23 27.49 -35.97 -24.07
N TYR A 24 27.09 -36.33 -22.86
CA TYR A 24 25.94 -35.69 -22.21
C TYR A 24 26.40 -34.27 -21.90
N THR A 25 26.08 -33.34 -22.79
CA THR A 25 26.12 -31.89 -22.48
C THR A 25 24.86 -31.62 -21.65
N PRO A 26 24.99 -31.35 -20.35
CA PRO A 26 23.82 -30.97 -19.56
C PRO A 26 23.15 -29.78 -20.24
N PRO A 27 21.83 -29.75 -20.35
CA PRO A 27 21.16 -28.57 -20.89
C PRO A 27 21.67 -27.35 -20.13
N ALA A 28 22.16 -26.36 -20.87
CA ALA A 28 22.65 -25.13 -20.28
C ALA A 28 21.54 -24.58 -19.43
N TYR A 29 21.76 -24.47 -18.11
CA TYR A 29 20.86 -23.81 -17.19
C TYR A 29 20.74 -22.34 -17.64
N ARG A 30 19.67 -22.03 -18.36
CA ARG A 30 19.30 -20.62 -18.64
C ARG A 30 18.56 -20.13 -17.44
N PRO A 31 19.10 -19.16 -16.69
CA PRO A 31 18.32 -18.51 -15.66
C PRO A 31 17.05 -17.95 -16.32
N VAL A 32 15.89 -18.37 -15.86
CA VAL A 32 14.62 -17.79 -16.29
C VAL A 32 14.59 -16.38 -15.67
N ILE A 33 14.96 -15.38 -16.47
CA ILE A 33 14.85 -13.99 -16.06
C ILE A 33 13.34 -13.69 -16.03
N TYR A 34 12.84 -13.29 -14.88
CA TYR A 34 11.44 -12.93 -14.71
C TYR A 34 11.11 -11.74 -15.62
N ASP A 35 10.15 -11.92 -16.54
CA ASP A 35 9.68 -10.84 -17.42
C ASP A 35 8.56 -10.08 -16.72
N TRP A 36 8.78 -8.81 -16.41
CA TRP A 36 7.80 -7.94 -15.72
C TRP A 36 6.75 -7.36 -16.66
N THR A 37 6.84 -7.60 -17.98
CA THR A 37 5.86 -7.11 -18.97
C THR A 37 4.53 -7.82 -18.83
N GLY A 38 3.43 -7.08 -18.84
CA GLY A 38 2.09 -7.63 -18.87
C GLY A 38 1.09 -6.84 -18.01
N ILE A 39 -0.18 -7.19 -18.12
CA ILE A 39 -1.24 -6.74 -17.21
C ILE A 39 -1.21 -7.62 -15.97
N TYR A 40 -1.46 -7.02 -14.83
CA TYR A 40 -1.60 -7.76 -13.59
C TYR A 40 -2.79 -7.27 -12.77
N ILE A 41 -3.30 -8.16 -11.94
CA ILE A 41 -4.24 -7.88 -10.88
C ILE A 41 -3.67 -8.42 -9.57
N GLY A 42 -4.03 -7.80 -8.46
CA GLY A 42 -3.52 -8.22 -7.17
C GLY A 42 -4.35 -7.74 -6.00
N ALA A 43 -3.92 -8.16 -4.83
CA ALA A 43 -4.47 -7.73 -3.57
C ALA A 43 -3.35 -7.36 -2.61
N HIS A 44 -3.65 -6.46 -1.67
CA HIS A 44 -2.71 -6.02 -0.65
C HIS A 44 -3.38 -5.87 0.71
N VAL A 45 -2.58 -5.96 1.75
CA VAL A 45 -2.99 -5.71 3.14
C VAL A 45 -1.82 -5.07 3.89
N GLY A 46 -2.12 -4.23 4.88
CA GLY A 46 -1.08 -3.57 5.66
C GLY A 46 -1.60 -2.67 6.75
N GLY A 47 -0.73 -1.82 7.24
CA GLY A 47 -1.03 -0.77 8.19
C GLY A 47 -1.02 0.60 7.54
N ALA A 48 -1.92 1.47 8.00
CA ALA A 48 -1.97 2.85 7.58
C ALA A 48 -2.07 3.77 8.80
N TRP A 49 -1.47 4.94 8.70
CA TRP A 49 -1.56 6.00 9.70
C TRP A 49 -1.67 7.35 9.03
N MET A 50 -2.55 8.17 9.58
CA MET A 50 -2.84 9.49 9.05
C MET A 50 -2.40 10.55 10.06
N ASN A 51 -1.88 11.66 9.57
CA ASN A 51 -1.56 12.83 10.39
C ASN A 51 -2.48 13.95 9.94
N ASP A 52 -3.46 14.24 10.77
CA ASP A 52 -4.40 15.35 10.59
C ASP A 52 -4.05 16.49 11.55
N VAL A 53 -3.88 17.68 10.98
CA VAL A 53 -3.73 18.90 11.77
C VAL A 53 -4.98 19.74 11.58
N VAL A 54 -5.73 19.91 12.67
CA VAL A 54 -6.93 20.74 12.74
C VAL A 54 -6.56 22.08 13.33
N THR A 55 -6.77 23.16 12.59
CA THR A 55 -6.48 24.52 13.07
C THR A 55 -7.76 25.35 13.07
N THR A 56 -8.10 25.93 14.22
CA THR A 56 -9.21 26.88 14.34
C THR A 56 -8.84 28.17 13.62
N THR A 57 -9.65 28.57 12.63
CA THR A 57 -9.31 29.72 11.77
C THR A 57 -9.76 31.05 12.33
N THR A 58 -10.80 31.06 13.15
CA THR A 58 -11.32 32.26 13.84
C THR A 58 -11.50 31.99 15.31
N THR A 59 -11.35 33.02 16.17
CA THR A 59 -11.64 32.89 17.59
C THR A 59 -13.13 32.57 17.80
N SER A 60 -13.38 31.43 18.43
CA SER A 60 -14.71 30.98 18.85
C SER A 60 -14.87 31.10 20.36
N ILE A 61 -16.07 30.85 20.86
CA ILE A 61 -16.32 30.78 22.32
C ILE A 61 -15.53 29.65 23.01
N LEU A 62 -15.04 28.68 22.26
CA LEU A 62 -14.31 27.52 22.79
C LEU A 62 -12.78 27.64 22.64
N GLN A 63 -12.32 28.17 21.49
CA GLN A 63 -10.90 28.13 21.11
C GLN A 63 -10.47 29.45 20.47
N PRO A 64 -9.29 29.97 20.82
CA PRO A 64 -8.67 31.09 20.11
C PRO A 64 -8.35 30.69 18.63
N ALA A 65 -8.33 31.67 17.75
CA ALA A 65 -7.82 31.49 16.40
C ALA A 65 -6.36 31.01 16.45
N GLY A 66 -6.00 30.12 15.53
CA GLY A 66 -4.66 29.54 15.47
C GLY A 66 -4.42 28.33 16.40
N THR A 67 -5.41 27.94 17.23
CA THR A 67 -5.29 26.72 18.03
C THR A 67 -5.22 25.51 17.10
N ALA A 68 -4.08 24.78 17.16
CA ALA A 68 -3.84 23.59 16.37
C ALA A 68 -3.96 22.33 17.23
N THR A 69 -4.73 21.37 16.76
CA THR A 69 -4.92 20.05 17.38
C THR A 69 -4.51 18.98 16.39
N LYS A 70 -3.72 18.00 16.82
CA LYS A 70 -3.38 16.84 16.01
C LYS A 70 -4.35 15.71 16.28
N VAL A 71 -4.81 15.08 15.20
CA VAL A 71 -5.59 13.85 15.23
C VAL A 71 -4.80 12.85 14.39
N ASP A 72 -4.41 11.74 15.01
CA ASP A 72 -3.54 10.73 14.38
C ASP A 72 -4.31 9.40 14.23
N PRO A 73 -5.21 9.29 13.24
CA PRO A 73 -5.91 8.04 12.94
C PRO A 73 -4.93 6.96 12.51
N MET A 74 -5.12 5.75 13.03
CA MET A 74 -4.38 4.58 12.59
C MET A 74 -5.31 3.39 12.42
N GLY A 75 -4.93 2.46 11.55
CA GLY A 75 -5.73 1.28 11.30
C GLY A 75 -5.11 0.35 10.28
N VAL A 76 -5.84 -0.71 9.99
CA VAL A 76 -5.49 -1.64 8.91
C VAL A 76 -6.01 -1.10 7.59
N ALA A 77 -5.25 -1.40 6.53
CA ALA A 77 -5.60 -1.13 5.14
C ALA A 77 -5.58 -2.44 4.37
N GLY A 78 -6.53 -2.64 3.46
CA GLY A 78 -6.56 -3.80 2.59
C GLY A 78 -7.32 -3.49 1.33
N GLY A 79 -6.86 -4.03 0.19
CA GLY A 79 -7.46 -3.65 -1.07
C GLY A 79 -7.03 -4.48 -2.25
N VAL A 80 -7.39 -3.98 -3.41
CA VAL A 80 -7.09 -4.58 -4.70
C VAL A 80 -6.30 -3.59 -5.57
N GLN A 81 -5.50 -4.11 -6.47
CA GLN A 81 -4.77 -3.34 -7.45
C GLN A 81 -4.84 -3.98 -8.83
N ALA A 82 -4.73 -3.16 -9.84
CA ALA A 82 -4.56 -3.58 -11.22
C ALA A 82 -3.59 -2.65 -11.93
N GLY A 83 -2.79 -3.19 -12.84
CA GLY A 83 -1.83 -2.38 -13.55
C GLY A 83 -1.28 -3.06 -14.80
N VAL A 84 -0.42 -2.33 -15.48
CA VAL A 84 0.31 -2.79 -16.67
C VAL A 84 1.77 -2.35 -16.55
N ASN A 85 2.67 -3.25 -16.91
CA ASN A 85 4.10 -2.99 -16.98
C ASN A 85 4.65 -3.28 -18.37
N PHE A 86 5.68 -2.54 -18.72
CA PHE A 86 6.51 -2.73 -19.92
C PHE A 86 7.96 -2.76 -19.47
N GLN A 87 8.64 -3.85 -19.75
CA GLN A 87 10.08 -4.02 -19.43
C GLN A 87 10.94 -3.71 -20.64
N PHE A 88 11.86 -2.76 -20.44
CA PHE A 88 12.92 -2.41 -21.38
C PHE A 88 14.26 -2.67 -20.68
N SER A 89 14.64 -3.92 -20.60
CA SER A 89 15.74 -4.44 -19.77
C SER A 89 16.91 -3.47 -19.52
N PRO A 90 17.25 -3.11 -18.27
CA PRO A 90 16.68 -3.58 -16.98
C PRO A 90 15.57 -2.69 -16.42
N VAL A 91 15.08 -1.71 -17.17
CA VAL A 91 14.11 -0.72 -16.74
C VAL A 91 12.69 -1.24 -16.96
N VAL A 92 11.83 -1.08 -15.97
CA VAL A 92 10.40 -1.37 -16.03
C VAL A 92 9.63 -0.07 -15.85
N VAL A 93 8.71 0.23 -16.75
CA VAL A 93 7.76 1.33 -16.62
C VAL A 93 6.35 0.79 -16.61
N GLY A 94 5.46 1.41 -15.85
CA GLY A 94 4.10 0.91 -15.74
C GLY A 94 3.13 1.93 -15.20
N PHE A 95 1.89 1.50 -15.13
CA PHE A 95 0.80 2.25 -14.53
C PHE A 95 0.00 1.32 -13.62
N GLU A 96 -0.37 1.80 -12.43
CA GLU A 96 -1.12 1.04 -11.43
C GLU A 96 -2.27 1.87 -10.88
N GLY A 97 -3.45 1.24 -10.78
CA GLY A 97 -4.59 1.73 -10.01
C GLY A 97 -4.82 0.87 -8.78
N THR A 98 -5.10 1.50 -7.64
CA THR A 98 -5.43 0.79 -6.41
C THR A 98 -6.76 1.25 -5.84
N TRP A 99 -7.47 0.34 -5.19
CA TRP A 99 -8.63 0.62 -4.37
C TRP A 99 -8.43 -0.02 -3.01
N THR A 100 -8.41 0.78 -1.97
CA THR A 100 -8.06 0.36 -0.61
C THR A 100 -9.19 0.73 0.35
N TRP A 101 -9.68 -0.24 1.11
CA TRP A 101 -10.54 -0.03 2.28
C TRP A 101 -9.65 0.11 3.50
N THR A 102 -10.05 0.98 4.42
CA THR A 102 -9.29 1.20 5.64
C THR A 102 -10.20 1.24 6.86
N SER A 103 -9.63 0.88 8.02
CA SER A 103 -10.27 1.06 9.33
C SER A 103 -9.69 2.27 10.09
N LEU A 104 -9.16 3.25 9.35
CA LEU A 104 -8.57 4.46 9.94
C LEU A 104 -9.61 5.22 10.74
N THR A 105 -9.37 5.38 12.04
CA THR A 105 -10.17 6.21 12.93
C THR A 105 -9.28 6.80 14.03
N GLY A 106 -9.44 8.08 14.29
CA GLY A 106 -8.73 8.76 15.37
C GLY A 106 -9.60 9.83 15.99
N THR A 107 -9.51 9.97 17.29
CA THR A 107 -10.24 10.99 18.07
C THR A 107 -9.27 11.70 19.00
N GLN A 108 -9.34 13.04 19.00
CA GLN A 108 -8.61 13.88 19.93
C GLN A 108 -9.57 14.78 20.69
N ILE A 109 -9.45 14.80 22.01
CA ILE A 109 -10.21 15.69 22.88
C ILE A 109 -9.32 16.85 23.30
N THR A 110 -9.80 18.07 23.06
CA THR A 110 -9.11 19.30 23.41
C THR A 110 -9.96 20.07 24.42
N PRO A 111 -9.48 20.30 25.65
CA PRO A 111 -10.14 21.17 26.61
C PRO A 111 -10.25 22.59 26.08
N SER A 112 -11.35 23.30 26.39
CA SER A 112 -11.48 24.68 25.99
C SER A 112 -10.73 25.61 26.99
N PRO A 113 -9.77 26.42 26.52
CA PRO A 113 -9.09 27.37 27.40
C PRO A 113 -9.98 28.59 27.75
N LEU A 114 -11.04 28.85 26.98
CA LEU A 114 -11.88 30.03 27.12
C LEU A 114 -13.16 29.80 27.97
N ALA A 115 -13.57 28.55 28.11
CA ALA A 115 -14.84 28.20 28.69
C ALA A 115 -14.77 27.00 29.66
N GLY A 116 -13.92 27.04 30.66
CA GLY A 116 -13.83 26.16 31.83
C GLY A 116 -14.17 24.67 31.62
N ALA A 117 -15.41 24.27 31.91
CA ALA A 117 -15.84 22.85 31.86
C ALA A 117 -16.19 22.31 30.46
N PHE A 118 -15.77 22.98 29.40
CA PHE A 118 -16.05 22.57 28.02
C PHE A 118 -14.91 21.76 27.43
N SER A 119 -15.25 20.77 26.60
CA SER A 119 -14.33 20.04 25.78
C SER A 119 -14.81 19.96 24.33
N GLN A 120 -13.87 20.02 23.41
CA GLN A 120 -14.08 19.79 21.98
C GLN A 120 -13.45 18.46 21.59
N SER A 121 -14.21 17.60 20.93
CA SER A 121 -13.70 16.37 20.34
C SER A 121 -13.66 16.48 18.83
N SER A 122 -12.51 16.18 18.25
CA SER A 122 -12.29 16.11 16.80
C SER A 122 -12.02 14.66 16.42
N THR A 123 -12.87 14.08 15.57
CA THR A 123 -12.72 12.73 15.07
C THR A 123 -12.54 12.76 13.55
N SER A 124 -11.60 11.98 13.04
CA SER A 124 -11.37 11.78 11.62
C SER A 124 -11.39 10.28 11.32
N ALA A 125 -12.10 9.90 10.25
CA ALA A 125 -12.15 8.54 9.73
C ALA A 125 -12.05 8.57 8.21
N ALA A 126 -11.30 7.64 7.64
CA ALA A 126 -11.14 7.50 6.19
C ALA A 126 -11.45 6.07 5.76
N PRO A 127 -12.69 5.77 5.36
CA PRO A 127 -13.13 4.39 5.10
C PRO A 127 -12.56 3.80 3.81
N TYR A 128 -12.25 4.60 2.81
CA TYR A 128 -11.64 4.14 1.56
C TYR A 128 -10.81 5.20 0.86
N LEU A 129 -9.92 4.71 0.02
CA LEU A 129 -8.95 5.48 -0.73
C LEU A 129 -8.71 4.81 -2.09
N ALA A 130 -8.52 5.60 -3.14
CA ALA A 130 -8.14 5.15 -4.46
C ALA A 130 -6.89 5.89 -4.91
N THR A 131 -6.01 5.22 -5.67
CA THR A 131 -4.86 5.85 -6.30
C THR A 131 -4.75 5.47 -7.77
N ALA A 132 -4.15 6.37 -8.58
CA ALA A 132 -3.74 6.08 -9.94
C ALA A 132 -2.35 6.68 -10.15
N ALA A 133 -1.36 5.83 -10.41
CA ALA A 133 0.05 6.21 -10.40
C ALA A 133 0.82 5.59 -11.55
N GLY A 134 1.74 6.37 -12.13
CA GLY A 134 2.82 5.86 -12.94
C GLY A 134 3.90 5.25 -12.06
N ARG A 135 4.56 4.19 -12.50
CA ARG A 135 5.69 3.58 -11.81
C ARG A 135 6.89 3.38 -12.73
N ILE A 136 8.08 3.55 -12.19
CA ILE A 136 9.35 3.27 -12.85
C ILE A 136 10.22 2.44 -11.91
N GLY A 137 10.85 1.40 -12.42
CA GLY A 137 11.64 0.48 -11.62
C GLY A 137 12.83 -0.08 -12.37
N PHE A 138 13.65 -0.78 -11.60
CA PHE A 138 14.83 -1.52 -12.05
C PHE A 138 14.66 -3.00 -11.70
N ALA A 139 14.68 -3.85 -12.74
CA ALA A 139 14.59 -5.30 -12.60
C ALA A 139 15.99 -5.91 -12.46
N ALA A 140 16.18 -6.68 -11.41
CA ALA A 140 17.39 -7.43 -11.12
C ALA A 140 17.01 -8.91 -10.90
N ASN A 141 17.10 -9.74 -11.93
CA ASN A 141 16.61 -11.12 -11.94
C ASN A 141 15.11 -11.17 -11.58
N ASP A 142 14.76 -11.83 -10.47
CA ASP A 142 13.40 -11.99 -9.98
C ASP A 142 12.94 -10.84 -9.07
N PHE A 143 13.78 -9.81 -8.87
CA PHE A 143 13.47 -8.63 -8.07
C PHE A 143 13.21 -7.42 -8.95
N LEU A 144 12.17 -6.67 -8.59
CA LEU A 144 11.87 -5.36 -9.15
C LEU A 144 11.81 -4.34 -8.02
N PHE A 145 12.67 -3.34 -8.07
CA PHE A 145 12.60 -2.16 -7.19
C PHE A 145 12.01 -1.01 -7.98
N TYR A 146 11.03 -0.31 -7.41
CA TYR A 146 10.35 0.75 -8.13
C TYR A 146 9.99 1.93 -7.23
N ALA A 147 9.83 3.08 -7.88
CA ALA A 147 9.15 4.24 -7.34
C ALA A 147 7.87 4.50 -8.13
N LYS A 148 6.86 5.07 -7.48
CA LYS A 148 5.60 5.44 -8.12
C LYS A 148 5.18 6.85 -7.72
N GLY A 149 4.37 7.50 -8.59
CA GLY A 149 3.82 8.81 -8.31
C GLY A 149 2.56 9.06 -9.13
N GLY A 150 1.59 9.74 -8.54
CA GLY A 150 0.31 9.96 -9.20
C GLY A 150 -0.72 10.68 -8.36
N GLY A 151 -1.99 10.54 -8.74
CA GLY A 151 -3.15 11.06 -8.03
C GLY A 151 -3.69 10.11 -6.97
N ALA A 152 -4.28 10.70 -5.94
CA ALA A 152 -4.96 9.99 -4.86
C ALA A 152 -6.31 10.63 -4.56
N TRP A 153 -7.30 9.83 -4.24
CA TRP A 153 -8.65 10.24 -3.87
C TRP A 153 -9.08 9.47 -2.62
N MET A 154 -9.59 10.20 -1.64
CA MET A 154 -9.96 9.65 -0.34
C MET A 154 -11.29 10.22 0.11
N ARG A 155 -12.18 9.38 0.64
CA ARG A 155 -13.32 9.85 1.43
C ARG A 155 -12.90 10.00 2.87
N VAL A 156 -13.31 11.12 3.48
CA VAL A 156 -13.07 11.38 4.90
C VAL A 156 -14.36 11.84 5.56
N ASP A 157 -14.61 11.31 6.74
CA ASP A 157 -15.71 11.69 7.60
C ASP A 157 -15.13 12.43 8.82
N TYR A 158 -15.37 13.76 8.90
CA TYR A 158 -14.93 14.61 9.99
C TYR A 158 -16.08 14.86 10.95
N THR A 159 -15.88 14.53 12.21
CA THR A 159 -16.87 14.76 13.26
C THR A 159 -16.32 15.72 14.30
N GLN A 160 -17.07 16.77 14.58
CA GLN A 160 -16.82 17.70 15.69
C GLN A 160 -17.93 17.55 16.73
N ALA A 161 -17.53 17.35 17.97
CA ALA A 161 -18.43 17.30 19.09
C ALA A 161 -18.01 18.32 20.14
N VAL A 162 -19.00 18.92 20.81
CA VAL A 162 -18.83 19.82 21.94
C VAL A 162 -19.60 19.25 23.12
N ALA A 163 -18.92 19.08 24.25
CA ALA A 163 -19.53 18.66 25.52
C ALA A 163 -19.37 19.76 26.57
N ALA A 164 -20.45 20.10 27.21
CA ALA A 164 -20.54 21.18 28.21
C ALA A 164 -21.55 20.81 29.30
N GLY A 165 -21.13 20.04 30.31
CA GLY A 165 -22.06 19.51 31.31
C GLY A 165 -23.13 18.63 30.66
N PRO A 166 -24.45 18.98 30.85
CA PRO A 166 -25.54 18.22 30.23
C PRO A 166 -25.73 18.51 28.73
N VAL A 167 -25.05 19.52 28.15
CA VAL A 167 -25.18 19.89 26.73
C VAL A 167 -24.17 19.13 25.90
N PHE A 168 -24.69 18.44 24.89
CA PHE A 168 -23.87 17.73 23.90
C PHE A 168 -24.34 18.14 22.49
N SER A 169 -23.40 18.58 21.66
CA SER A 169 -23.65 18.92 20.25
C SER A 169 -22.65 18.21 19.37
N LEU A 170 -23.15 17.65 18.29
CA LEU A 170 -22.35 16.85 17.35
C LEU A 170 -22.71 17.22 15.92
N GLN A 171 -21.68 17.39 15.08
CA GLN A 171 -21.84 17.56 13.64
C GLN A 171 -20.79 16.74 12.89
N THR A 172 -21.25 16.00 11.87
CA THR A 172 -20.39 15.26 10.94
C THR A 172 -20.46 15.89 9.56
N LEU A 173 -19.30 16.03 8.93
CA LEU A 173 -19.14 16.47 7.55
C LEU A 173 -18.39 15.38 6.77
N ASN A 174 -18.97 14.97 5.64
CA ASN A 174 -18.36 14.01 4.73
C ASN A 174 -17.75 14.77 3.55
N ASP A 175 -16.53 14.44 3.18
CA ASP A 175 -15.87 15.09 2.06
C ASP A 175 -15.03 14.10 1.24
N ASN A 176 -14.95 14.35 -0.06
CA ASN A 176 -14.04 13.65 -0.97
C ASN A 176 -12.83 14.54 -1.20
N ARG A 177 -11.66 14.04 -0.81
CA ARG A 177 -10.40 14.76 -0.96
C ARG A 177 -9.60 14.18 -2.10
N SER A 178 -9.04 15.05 -2.91
CA SER A 178 -8.04 14.73 -3.92
C SER A 178 -6.66 15.20 -3.49
N GLY A 179 -5.65 14.45 -3.87
CA GLY A 179 -4.27 14.70 -3.51
C GLY A 179 -3.31 13.98 -4.42
N TYR A 180 -2.10 13.78 -3.95
CA TYR A 180 -1.07 13.04 -4.66
C TYR A 180 -0.60 11.83 -3.84
N VAL A 181 -0.05 10.84 -4.53
CA VAL A 181 0.67 9.71 -3.95
C VAL A 181 2.10 9.69 -4.48
N VAL A 182 3.04 9.42 -3.59
CA VAL A 182 4.41 9.03 -3.94
C VAL A 182 4.75 7.81 -3.10
N GLY A 183 5.39 6.82 -3.73
CA GLY A 183 5.70 5.57 -3.05
C GLY A 183 6.93 4.89 -3.62
N VAL A 184 7.43 3.95 -2.84
CA VAL A 184 8.53 3.07 -3.23
C VAL A 184 8.17 1.64 -2.85
N GLY A 185 8.63 0.68 -3.64
CA GLY A 185 8.36 -0.72 -3.37
C GLY A 185 9.38 -1.66 -3.95
N GLY A 186 9.31 -2.88 -3.45
CA GLY A 186 10.01 -4.03 -4.00
C GLY A 186 9.03 -5.15 -4.31
N GLU A 187 9.23 -5.81 -5.43
CA GLU A 187 8.41 -6.93 -5.88
C GLU A 187 9.33 -8.11 -6.20
N PHE A 188 8.94 -9.30 -5.78
CA PHE A 188 9.67 -10.55 -5.98
C PHE A 188 8.83 -11.53 -6.78
N GLY A 189 9.35 -11.97 -7.93
CA GLY A 189 8.75 -13.00 -8.77
C GLY A 189 8.86 -14.37 -8.13
N MET A 190 7.76 -14.95 -7.70
CA MET A 190 7.68 -16.26 -7.06
C MET A 190 7.54 -17.39 -8.09
N THR A 191 6.76 -17.14 -9.11
CA THR A 191 6.55 -18.04 -10.27
C THR A 191 6.42 -17.17 -11.52
N GLU A 192 6.35 -17.79 -12.70
CA GLU A 192 6.21 -17.06 -13.97
C GLU A 192 5.08 -16.01 -13.99
N ASN A 193 4.02 -16.23 -13.20
CA ASN A 193 2.83 -15.39 -13.19
C ASN A 193 2.55 -14.72 -11.82
N LEU A 194 3.20 -15.17 -10.75
CA LEU A 194 2.89 -14.73 -9.39
C LEU A 194 4.08 -13.98 -8.81
N SER A 195 3.81 -12.81 -8.22
CA SER A 195 4.80 -12.04 -7.47
C SER A 195 4.27 -11.59 -6.11
N ALA A 196 5.19 -11.41 -5.17
CA ALA A 196 4.91 -10.79 -3.87
C ALA A 196 5.50 -9.38 -3.85
N LYS A 197 4.77 -8.41 -3.28
CA LYS A 197 5.24 -7.03 -3.16
C LYS A 197 5.25 -6.54 -1.73
N LEU A 198 6.18 -5.63 -1.44
CA LEU A 198 6.21 -4.77 -0.25
C LEU A 198 6.28 -3.33 -0.74
N GLU A 199 5.42 -2.46 -0.21
CA GLU A 199 5.28 -1.09 -0.69
C GLU A 199 5.07 -0.13 0.47
N TYR A 200 5.68 1.04 0.38
CA TYR A 200 5.44 2.19 1.23
C TYR A 200 4.90 3.33 0.38
N ASP A 201 3.78 3.89 0.80
CA ASP A 201 3.12 5.02 0.16
C ASP A 201 2.99 6.20 1.12
N TYR A 202 3.30 7.39 0.62
CA TYR A 202 2.97 8.67 1.23
C TYR A 202 1.92 9.37 0.36
N LEU A 203 0.81 9.79 0.99
CA LEU A 203 -0.28 10.50 0.33
C LEU A 203 -0.48 11.88 0.99
N GLY A 204 -0.51 12.93 0.17
CA GLY A 204 -0.71 14.30 0.63
C GLY A 204 -2.00 14.87 0.07
N PHE A 205 -2.91 15.35 0.95
CA PHE A 205 -4.22 15.88 0.56
C PHE A 205 -4.37 17.39 0.76
N GLY A 206 -3.27 18.07 1.09
CA GLY A 206 -3.29 19.51 1.28
C GLY A 206 -4.15 19.98 2.47
N THR A 207 -4.51 21.26 2.45
CA THR A 207 -5.32 21.90 3.50
C THR A 207 -6.69 22.29 2.93
N LYS A 208 -7.77 22.01 3.65
CA LYS A 208 -9.13 22.43 3.31
C LYS A 208 -9.83 22.97 4.53
N THR A 209 -10.58 24.07 4.38
CA THR A 209 -11.32 24.69 5.46
C THR A 209 -12.78 24.25 5.43
N TYR A 210 -13.29 23.89 6.60
CA TYR A 210 -14.67 23.48 6.82
C TYR A 210 -15.30 24.36 7.89
N THR A 211 -16.60 24.60 7.80
CA THR A 211 -17.38 25.33 8.80
C THR A 211 -18.43 24.41 9.40
N PHE A 212 -18.29 24.12 10.69
CA PHE A 212 -19.28 23.40 11.46
C PHE A 212 -20.27 24.43 12.02
N ALA A 213 -21.46 24.55 11.40
CA ALA A 213 -22.40 25.64 11.66
C ALA A 213 -23.47 25.33 12.71
N ASN A 214 -23.66 24.02 13.05
CA ASN A 214 -24.75 23.58 13.93
C ASN A 214 -24.24 23.09 15.29
N LEU A 215 -23.18 23.72 15.78
CA LEU A 215 -22.70 23.47 17.13
C LEU A 215 -23.35 24.42 18.09
N SER A 216 -23.54 24.00 19.35
CA SER A 216 -24.08 24.85 20.39
C SER A 216 -23.37 24.64 21.71
N ALA A 217 -23.31 25.70 22.52
CA ALA A 217 -22.74 25.66 23.85
C ALA A 217 -23.56 26.55 24.81
N PRO A 218 -23.66 26.20 26.09
CA PRO A 218 -24.35 27.06 27.09
C PRO A 218 -23.46 28.26 27.42
N VAL A 219 -23.93 29.43 27.05
CA VAL A 219 -23.32 30.73 27.40
C VAL A 219 -24.31 31.49 28.29
N GLY A 220 -23.90 31.84 29.52
CA GLY A 220 -24.79 32.52 30.47
C GLY A 220 -26.06 31.74 30.81
N GLY A 221 -26.02 30.38 30.76
CA GLY A 221 -27.18 29.53 31.02
C GLY A 221 -28.13 29.33 29.83
N VAL A 222 -27.84 29.92 28.67
CA VAL A 222 -28.61 29.80 27.44
C VAL A 222 -27.81 28.97 26.42
N ASN A 223 -28.46 27.99 25.80
CA ASN A 223 -27.84 27.20 24.74
C ASN A 223 -27.69 28.04 23.46
N THR A 224 -26.48 28.51 23.19
CA THR A 224 -26.19 29.47 22.12
C THR A 224 -25.56 28.73 20.92
N PRO A 225 -26.17 28.75 19.72
CA PRO A 225 -25.59 28.19 18.53
C PRO A 225 -24.39 29.01 18.05
N PHE A 226 -23.39 28.33 17.50
CA PHE A 226 -22.20 28.95 16.90
C PHE A 226 -21.66 28.16 15.71
N ALA A 227 -20.90 28.83 14.88
CA ALA A 227 -20.13 28.23 13.80
C ALA A 227 -18.66 28.09 14.20
N LEU A 228 -18.06 26.95 13.85
CA LEU A 228 -16.65 26.67 14.09
C LEU A 228 -15.96 26.44 12.74
N PRO A 229 -15.32 27.45 12.14
CA PRO A 229 -14.50 27.28 10.96
C PRO A 229 -13.13 26.71 11.37
N VAL A 230 -12.75 25.57 10.75
CA VAL A 230 -11.50 24.86 11.00
C VAL A 230 -10.83 24.48 9.69
N SER A 231 -9.52 24.58 9.65
CA SER A 231 -8.69 24.09 8.55
C SER A 231 -8.13 22.71 8.89
N TRP A 232 -8.31 21.76 7.98
CA TRP A 232 -7.78 20.40 8.09
C TRP A 232 -6.68 20.19 7.05
N LYS A 233 -5.47 19.90 7.53
CA LYS A 233 -4.35 19.45 6.70
C LYS A 233 -4.16 17.96 6.96
N SER A 234 -4.27 17.15 5.90
CA SER A 234 -4.22 15.70 6.00
C SER A 234 -3.08 15.13 5.20
N SER A 235 -2.35 14.19 5.79
CA SER A 235 -1.42 13.31 5.09
C SER A 235 -1.57 11.90 5.62
N LEU A 236 -1.39 10.91 4.75
CA LEU A 236 -1.53 9.50 5.06
C LEU A 236 -0.27 8.75 4.64
N GLN A 237 0.16 7.83 5.46
CA GLN A 237 1.27 6.92 5.18
C GLN A 237 0.76 5.49 5.31
N MET A 238 1.29 4.61 4.47
CA MET A 238 0.83 3.23 4.40
C MET A 238 2.01 2.31 4.09
N VAL A 239 2.07 1.18 4.80
CA VAL A 239 2.96 0.07 4.46
C VAL A 239 2.09 -1.14 4.17
N THR A 240 2.26 -1.71 2.98
CA THR A 240 1.47 -2.84 2.52
C THR A 240 2.34 -3.97 2.00
N VAL A 241 1.89 -5.19 2.25
CA VAL A 241 2.34 -6.38 1.54
C VAL A 241 1.22 -6.84 0.61
N GLY A 242 1.58 -7.39 -0.54
CA GLY A 242 0.59 -7.80 -1.53
C GLY A 242 1.10 -8.90 -2.43
N MET A 243 0.20 -9.41 -3.24
CA MET A 243 0.49 -10.39 -4.28
C MET A 243 -0.15 -9.93 -5.59
N ASN A 244 0.58 -10.13 -6.69
CA ASN A 244 0.10 -9.83 -8.03
C ASN A 244 0.10 -11.10 -8.87
N TYR A 245 -0.98 -11.31 -9.61
CA TYR A 245 -1.06 -12.30 -10.68
C TYR A 245 -0.98 -11.58 -12.03
N ARG A 246 0.04 -11.92 -12.81
CA ARG A 246 0.30 -11.33 -14.12
C ARG A 246 -0.24 -12.21 -15.24
N PHE A 247 -0.92 -11.57 -16.17
CA PHE A 247 -1.36 -12.18 -17.40
C PHE A 247 -0.32 -11.88 -18.49
N ASN A 248 0.36 -12.91 -18.98
CA ASN A 248 1.32 -12.77 -20.07
C ASN A 248 0.55 -12.62 -21.39
N TRP A 249 0.68 -11.46 -22.02
CA TRP A 249 0.17 -11.27 -23.38
C TRP A 249 1.23 -11.67 -24.42
N GLY A 250 1.04 -12.87 -24.97
CA GLY A 250 1.84 -13.35 -26.08
C GLY A 250 3.14 -14.03 -25.65
N GLY A 251 3.28 -15.23 -26.11
CA GLY A 251 4.31 -16.21 -25.91
C GLY A 251 5.63 -15.74 -25.35
N GLY A 252 6.03 -16.34 -24.26
CA GLY A 252 7.31 -16.14 -23.59
C GLY A 252 8.47 -16.26 -24.55
N GLY A 253 8.91 -15.14 -25.07
CA GLY A 253 10.22 -14.99 -25.63
C GLY A 253 11.15 -14.67 -24.47
N ALA A 254 11.90 -15.68 -24.00
CA ALA A 254 13.05 -15.41 -23.15
C ALA A 254 13.87 -14.31 -23.84
N VAL A 255 14.02 -13.14 -23.18
CA VAL A 255 14.89 -12.08 -23.68
C VAL A 255 16.31 -12.64 -23.64
N VAL A 256 16.80 -13.10 -24.79
CA VAL A 256 18.17 -13.53 -24.95
C VAL A 256 19.01 -12.27 -24.99
N THR A 257 19.61 -11.89 -23.87
CA THR A 257 20.71 -10.92 -23.91
C THR A 257 21.94 -11.61 -24.51
N LYS A 258 22.44 -11.06 -25.63
CA LYS A 258 23.74 -11.42 -26.20
C LYS A 258 24.88 -10.94 -25.33
#